data_7c8e181fc77ed210a794dc9c6e31131e
#
_entry.id   7c8e181fc77ed210a794dc9c6e31131e
#
_cell.length_a   1.000
_cell.length_b   1.000
_cell.length_c   1.000
_cell.angle_alpha   90.00
_cell.angle_beta   90.00
_cell.angle_gamma   90.00
#
_symmetry.space_group_name_H-M   'P 1'
#
loop_
_entity.id
_entity.type
_entity.pdbx_description
1 polymer ?
#
loop_
_entity_poly.entity_id
_entity_poly.type
_entity_poly.pdbx_seq_one_letter_code
_entity_poly.pdbx_strand_id
1 'polypeptide(L)' 'MQFNGTLDELKTVVNELQIPCNWEHKGSYELAAFEDGISNLKLNWWPETGVLRLVGDPEVRNDVERRLKELLENR' A
#
# COMPACT_ATOMS: atom_id res chain seq x y z
N MET A 1 -8.08 -5.76 1.78
CA MET A 1 -8.20 -4.50 2.52
C MET A 1 -8.98 -3.47 1.71
N GLN A 2 -9.40 -2.42 2.34
CA GLN A 2 -10.13 -1.36 1.66
C GLN A 2 -9.76 0.01 2.24
N PHE A 3 -9.67 1.00 1.36
CA PHE A 3 -9.39 2.38 1.75
C PHE A 3 -10.23 3.32 0.89
N ASN A 4 -11.03 4.16 1.53
CA ASN A 4 -11.96 5.07 0.85
C ASN A 4 -11.64 6.54 1.10
N GLY A 5 -10.37 6.89 1.07
CA GLY A 5 -9.92 8.28 1.20
C GLY A 5 -9.31 8.78 -0.10
N THR A 6 -8.50 9.82 0.01
CA THR A 6 -7.78 10.36 -1.13
C THR A 6 -6.43 9.69 -1.31
N LEU A 7 -5.83 9.85 -2.49
CA LEU A 7 -4.49 9.34 -2.75
C LEU A 7 -3.46 9.98 -1.80
N ASP A 8 -3.59 11.27 -1.52
CA ASP A 8 -2.67 11.94 -0.60
C ASP A 8 -2.76 11.36 0.81
N GLU A 9 -3.97 11.05 1.26
CA GLU A 9 -4.17 10.39 2.56
C GLU A 9 -3.53 9.00 2.57
N LEU A 10 -3.71 8.25 1.49
CA LEU A 10 -3.11 6.91 1.39
C LEU A 10 -1.59 6.99 1.40
N LYS A 11 -1.02 7.94 0.68
CA LYS A 11 0.44 8.16 0.69
C LYS A 11 0.95 8.47 2.09
N THR A 12 0.20 9.25 2.86
CA THR A 12 0.55 9.58 4.23
C THR A 12 0.57 8.32 5.11
N VAL A 13 -0.46 7.49 4.98
CA VAL A 13 -0.55 6.23 5.74
C VAL A 13 0.60 5.30 5.37
N VAL A 14 0.84 5.12 4.08
CA VAL A 14 1.91 4.24 3.59
C VAL A 14 3.28 4.74 4.04
N ASN A 15 3.47 6.05 4.10
CA ASN A 15 4.72 6.63 4.56
C ASN A 15 5.03 6.26 6.03
N GLU A 16 4.00 6.01 6.82
CA GLU A 16 4.18 5.60 8.22
C GLU A 16 4.75 4.19 8.35
N LEU A 17 4.74 3.40 7.29
CA LEU A 17 5.43 2.11 7.27
C LEU A 17 6.94 2.27 7.26
N GLN A 18 7.44 3.44 6.88
CA GLN A 18 8.87 3.76 6.80
C GLN A 18 9.65 2.86 5.84
N ILE A 19 9.00 2.44 4.79
CA ILE A 19 9.61 1.67 3.70
C ILE A 19 9.59 2.56 2.46
N PRO A 20 10.74 2.88 1.86
CA PRO A 20 10.76 3.69 0.64
C PRO A 20 9.93 3.06 -0.46
N CYS A 21 9.17 3.86 -1.17
CA CYS A 21 8.37 3.36 -2.28
C CYS A 21 8.23 4.42 -3.37
N ASN A 22 7.99 3.95 -4.59
CA ASN A 22 7.71 4.80 -5.73
C ASN A 22 6.26 4.63 -6.14
N TRP A 23 5.58 5.73 -6.37
CA TRP A 23 4.19 5.72 -6.79
C TRP A 23 4.08 5.90 -8.30
N GLU A 24 3.19 5.11 -8.91
CA GLU A 24 2.90 5.21 -10.33
C GLU A 24 1.40 5.18 -10.55
N HIS A 25 0.91 6.07 -11.40
CA HIS A 25 -0.48 6.07 -11.82
C HIS A 25 -0.66 5.08 -12.98
N LYS A 26 -1.55 4.10 -12.82
CA LYS A 26 -1.76 3.04 -13.80
C LYS A 26 -3.15 3.10 -14.48
N GLY A 27 -3.69 4.29 -14.63
CA GLY A 27 -5.03 4.44 -15.20
C GLY A 27 -6.11 4.16 -14.17
N SER A 28 -6.56 2.92 -14.05
CA SER A 28 -7.64 2.57 -13.12
C SER A 28 -7.18 2.33 -11.69
N TYR A 29 -5.87 2.26 -11.43
CA TYR A 29 -5.36 2.07 -10.08
C TYR A 29 -4.04 2.80 -9.87
N GLU A 30 -3.68 2.98 -8.59
CA GLU A 30 -2.41 3.56 -8.19
C GLU A 30 -1.51 2.45 -7.65
N LEU A 31 -0.25 2.46 -8.06
CA LEU A 31 0.74 1.46 -7.68
C LEU A 31 1.82 2.09 -6.81
N ALA A 32 2.08 1.49 -5.65
CA ALA A 32 3.23 1.82 -4.82
C ALA A 32 4.20 0.65 -4.85
N ALA A 33 5.34 0.83 -5.49
CA ALA A 33 6.38 -0.18 -5.54
C ALA A 33 7.36 0.08 -4.40
N PHE A 34 7.42 -0.83 -3.43
CA PHE A 34 8.31 -0.69 -2.28
C PHE A 34 9.73 -1.06 -2.65
N GLU A 35 10.67 -0.23 -2.23
CA GLU A 35 12.09 -0.38 -2.56
C GLU A 35 12.88 -0.82 -1.34
N ASP A 36 12.59 -2.00 -0.81
CA ASP A 36 13.36 -2.56 0.30
C ASP A 36 14.59 -3.37 -0.17
N GLY A 37 14.70 -3.58 -1.49
CA GLY A 37 15.82 -4.30 -2.08
C GLY A 37 15.77 -5.81 -1.94
N ILE A 38 14.77 -6.35 -1.24
CA ILE A 38 14.70 -7.78 -0.91
C ILE A 38 13.43 -8.41 -1.47
N SER A 39 12.29 -7.78 -1.25
CA SER A 39 11.00 -8.30 -1.70
C SER A 39 10.51 -7.50 -2.90
N ASN A 40 9.66 -8.11 -3.72
CA ASN A 40 9.00 -7.43 -4.82
C ASN A 40 7.65 -6.89 -4.36
N LEU A 41 7.63 -6.29 -3.18
CA LEU A 41 6.40 -5.85 -2.55
C LEU A 41 5.79 -4.66 -3.29
N LYS A 42 4.51 -4.79 -3.63
CA LYS A 42 3.77 -3.74 -4.32
C LYS A 42 2.39 -3.60 -3.72
N LEU A 43 1.95 -2.36 -3.60
CA LEU A 43 0.60 -2.05 -3.15
C LEU A 43 -0.19 -1.51 -4.33
N ASN A 44 -1.36 -2.09 -4.59
CA ASN A 44 -2.26 -1.64 -5.65
C ASN A 44 -3.55 -1.12 -5.01
N TRP A 45 -3.97 0.07 -5.41
CA TRP A 45 -5.18 0.70 -4.88
C TRP A 45 -6.08 1.13 -6.02
N TRP A 46 -7.33 0.69 -5.98
CA TRP A 46 -8.35 1.07 -6.94
C TRP A 46 -9.28 2.11 -6.30
N PRO A 47 -9.10 3.41 -6.60
CA PRO A 47 -9.86 4.48 -5.94
C PRO A 47 -11.37 4.37 -6.09
N GLU A 48 -11.84 3.86 -7.22
CA GLU A 48 -13.28 3.76 -7.48
C GLU A 48 -13.99 2.78 -6.54
N THR A 49 -13.34 1.70 -6.19
CA THR A 49 -13.91 0.67 -5.32
C THR A 49 -13.33 0.70 -3.91
N GLY A 50 -12.19 1.35 -3.73
CA GLY A 50 -11.49 1.37 -2.46
C GLY A 50 -10.64 0.14 -2.21
N VAL A 51 -10.59 -0.81 -3.14
CA VAL A 51 -9.85 -2.06 -2.96
C VAL A 51 -8.35 -1.78 -2.84
N LEU A 52 -7.72 -2.37 -1.82
CA LEU A 52 -6.28 -2.37 -1.62
C LEU A 52 -5.77 -3.79 -1.69
N ARG A 53 -4.71 -4.00 -2.45
CA ARG A 53 -4.06 -5.29 -2.58
C ARG A 53 -2.56 -5.16 -2.41
N LEU A 54 -2.01 -6.03 -1.56
CA LEU A 54 -0.57 -6.14 -1.38
C LEU A 54 -0.11 -7.41 -2.08
N VAL A 55 0.93 -7.32 -2.92
CA VAL A 55 1.50 -8.48 -3.60
C VAL A 55 3.01 -8.48 -3.39
N GLY A 56 3.63 -9.67 -3.44
CA GLY A 56 5.05 -9.83 -3.25
C GLY A 56 5.38 -11.06 -2.43
N ASP A 57 6.58 -11.08 -1.84
CA ASP A 57 7.05 -12.17 -1.00
C ASP A 57 6.08 -12.37 0.18
N PRO A 58 5.51 -13.59 0.36
CA PRO A 58 4.47 -13.80 1.37
C PRO A 58 4.89 -13.46 2.80
N GLU A 59 6.13 -13.70 3.18
CA GLU A 59 6.59 -13.41 4.53
C GLU A 59 6.58 -11.91 4.82
N VAL A 60 7.15 -11.12 3.92
CA VAL A 60 7.19 -9.67 4.05
C VAL A 60 5.79 -9.08 3.87
N ARG A 61 5.05 -9.60 2.89
CA ARG A 61 3.70 -9.14 2.59
C ARG A 61 2.77 -9.26 3.79
N ASN A 62 2.79 -10.40 4.47
CA ASN A 62 1.92 -10.63 5.62
C ASN A 62 2.21 -9.67 6.76
N ASP A 63 3.47 -9.38 7.01
CA ASP A 63 3.86 -8.45 8.06
C ASP A 63 3.43 -7.02 7.72
N VAL A 64 3.71 -6.58 6.50
CA VAL A 64 3.35 -5.23 6.06
C VAL A 64 1.84 -5.06 6.00
N GLU A 65 1.12 -6.08 5.55
CA GLU A 65 -0.34 -6.05 5.51
C GLU A 65 -0.93 -5.86 6.90
N ARG A 66 -0.40 -6.58 7.90
CA ARG A 66 -0.85 -6.43 9.28
C ARG A 66 -0.61 -5.01 9.79
N ARG A 67 0.58 -4.47 9.54
CA ARG A 67 0.93 -3.10 9.96
C ARG A 67 0.04 -2.07 9.28
N LEU A 68 -0.22 -2.26 8.00
CA LEU A 68 -1.06 -1.35 7.23
C LEU A 68 -2.50 -1.38 7.73
N LYS A 69 -3.03 -2.56 8.03
CA LYS A 69 -4.37 -2.69 8.60
C LYS A 69 -4.49 -1.95 9.93
N GLU A 70 -3.49 -2.07 10.79
CA GLU A 70 -3.48 -1.36 12.06
C GLU A 70 -3.49 0.15 11.86
N LEU A 71 -2.70 0.66 10.92
CA LEU A 71 -2.66 2.08 10.62
C LEU A 71 -4.01 2.58 10.09
N LEU A 72 -4.66 1.80 9.25
CA LEU A 72 -5.97 2.17 8.70
C LEU A 72 -7.07 2.14 9.76
N GLU A 73 -7.01 1.20 10.69
CA GLU A 73 -8.00 1.09 11.77
C GLU A 73 -7.89 2.21 12.80
N ASN A 74 -6.70 2.78 12.96
CA ASN A 74 -6.43 3.82 13.96
C ASN A 74 -6.52 5.24 13.41
N ARG A 75 -7.14 5.41 12.28
CA ARG A 75 -7.32 6.75 11.66
C ARG A 75 -8.55 7.47 12.20
#